data_638afa9fbfb9e66696d649dc695a125e
#
_entry.id   638afa9fbfb9e66696d649dc695a125e
#
_cell.length_a   1.000
_cell.length_b   1.000
_cell.length_c   1.000
_cell.angle_alpha   90.00
_cell.angle_beta   90.00
_cell.angle_gamma   90.00
#
_symmetry.space_group_name_H-M   'P 1'
#
loop_
_entity.id
_entity.type
_entity.pdbx_description
1 polymer ?
#
loop_
_entity_poly.entity_id
_entity_poly.type
_entity_poly.pdbx_seq_one_letter_code
_entity_poly.pdbx_strand_id
1 'polypeptide(L)'
;MEEQISLKSIEATLQGKIAFCKFLSANDSGETGGHQSGILISKSARSMFFLEQELRENHILKRDVHVRWQNDFYTDSCITWYKSKGELRITKFGRGFPFLRSEYTGALFVLIKNTTEEYDGFILNTEDDIQQYLDAFGLTPAETNRPIEINRITPKKREKTEIDKFISSLKEEFPSSEKMSHAARIIDNVIRLNSGLIISNPDQLLLSWTEEEYRLFRALEQARYGNKIKVGFKSVDDFITLANQVLNRRKSRAGKSLENHLAAIFDGNNIRYTAQGTTEGKKKPDFIFPSAEDYHNMEFSVEKLCVLAAKTTCKDRWRQILSEADRLRDQNKYLCTLQQGISSAQMDEMQAEGVVLVVPEKYISTYPKDKRAVSYTHLRAHETRSNL
;
A
#
# COMPACT_ATOMS: atom_id res chain seq x y z
N MET A 1 -16.37 -25.25 7.87
CA MET A 1 -15.51 -24.05 8.04
C MET A 1 -15.47 -23.34 6.70
N GLU A 2 -15.94 -22.10 6.64
CA GLU A 2 -15.72 -21.29 5.44
C GLU A 2 -14.22 -21.09 5.28
N GLU A 3 -13.70 -21.51 4.16
CA GLU A 3 -12.29 -21.37 3.83
C GLU A 3 -12.00 -19.87 3.65
N GLN A 4 -11.00 -19.37 4.35
CA GLN A 4 -10.67 -17.93 4.40
C GLN A 4 -10.37 -17.41 2.99
N ILE A 5 -11.06 -16.35 2.55
CA ILE A 5 -10.97 -15.82 1.18
C ILE A 5 -9.54 -15.40 0.83
N SER A 6 -8.80 -14.87 1.79
CA SER A 6 -7.38 -14.53 1.60
C SER A 6 -6.53 -15.73 1.22
N LEU A 7 -6.71 -16.89 1.86
CA LEU A 7 -5.96 -18.10 1.53
C LEU A 7 -6.27 -18.60 0.12
N LYS A 8 -7.56 -18.63 -0.27
CA LYS A 8 -7.96 -18.96 -1.66
C LYS A 8 -7.34 -18.04 -2.68
N SER A 9 -7.34 -16.73 -2.41
CA SER A 9 -6.77 -15.74 -3.32
C SER A 9 -5.25 -15.86 -3.44
N ILE A 10 -4.54 -16.19 -2.34
CA ILE A 10 -3.09 -16.43 -2.33
C ILE A 10 -2.77 -17.69 -3.15
N GLU A 11 -3.48 -18.78 -2.90
CA GLU A 11 -3.29 -20.03 -3.62
C GLU A 11 -3.52 -19.85 -5.14
N ALA A 12 -4.65 -19.25 -5.52
CA ALA A 12 -4.94 -18.95 -6.92
C ALA A 12 -3.86 -18.05 -7.57
N THR A 13 -3.36 -17.05 -6.82
CA THR A 13 -2.28 -16.20 -7.32
C THR A 13 -1.00 -16.98 -7.57
N LEU A 14 -0.63 -17.92 -6.69
CA LEU A 14 0.58 -18.74 -6.83
C LEU A 14 0.46 -19.75 -7.98
N GLN A 15 -0.74 -20.22 -8.30
CA GLN A 15 -1.00 -21.14 -9.39
C GLN A 15 -1.19 -20.44 -10.75
N GLY A 16 -1.61 -19.18 -10.74
CA GLY A 16 -1.86 -18.38 -11.93
C GLY A 16 -0.60 -17.97 -12.68
N LYS A 17 -0.76 -17.54 -13.94
CA LYS A 17 0.35 -17.07 -14.78
C LYS A 17 0.84 -15.68 -14.39
N ILE A 18 -0.08 -14.79 -14.05
CA ILE A 18 0.17 -13.41 -13.64
C ILE A 18 -1.03 -12.90 -12.86
N ALA A 19 -0.80 -12.13 -11.83
CA ALA A 19 -1.85 -11.51 -11.05
C ALA A 19 -1.72 -9.97 -11.05
N PHE A 20 -2.83 -9.31 -10.77
CA PHE A 20 -2.92 -7.86 -10.59
C PHE A 20 -3.75 -7.61 -9.34
N CYS A 21 -3.36 -6.64 -8.52
CA CYS A 21 -4.21 -6.20 -7.42
C CYS A 21 -4.28 -4.68 -7.34
N LYS A 22 -5.40 -4.17 -6.85
CA LYS A 22 -5.60 -2.73 -6.56
C LYS A 22 -6.66 -2.54 -5.49
N PHE A 23 -6.60 -1.43 -4.77
CA PHE A 23 -7.71 -0.99 -3.94
C PHE A 23 -8.85 -0.41 -4.81
N LEU A 24 -10.09 -0.80 -4.53
CA LEU A 24 -11.26 -0.23 -5.18
C LEU A 24 -11.45 1.21 -4.71
N SER A 25 -11.48 2.13 -5.66
CA SER A 25 -11.83 3.53 -5.41
C SER A 25 -13.34 3.72 -5.31
N ALA A 26 -13.79 4.85 -4.79
CA ALA A 26 -15.20 5.25 -4.78
C ALA A 26 -15.83 5.23 -6.18
N ASN A 27 -15.05 5.51 -7.23
CA ASN A 27 -15.52 5.44 -8.62
C ASN A 27 -15.67 3.99 -9.10
N ASP A 28 -14.78 3.06 -8.70
CA ASP A 28 -14.87 1.65 -9.07
C ASP A 28 -16.08 0.97 -8.39
N SER A 29 -16.37 1.31 -7.14
CA SER A 29 -17.51 0.78 -6.37
C SER A 29 -18.86 1.39 -6.75
N GLY A 30 -18.88 2.42 -7.62
CA GLY A 30 -20.09 3.11 -8.03
C GLY A 30 -20.61 4.14 -7.03
N GLU A 31 -19.88 4.42 -5.95
CA GLU A 31 -20.26 5.36 -4.89
C GLU A 31 -20.41 6.80 -5.41
N THR A 32 -19.69 7.16 -6.47
CA THR A 32 -19.76 8.50 -7.09
C THR A 32 -20.98 8.73 -7.98
N GLY A 33 -21.87 7.73 -8.14
CA GLY A 33 -23.05 7.83 -9.02
C GLY A 33 -22.74 7.93 -10.52
N GLY A 34 -21.49 7.70 -10.90
CA GLY A 34 -21.08 7.72 -12.30
C GLY A 34 -21.71 6.55 -13.10
N HIS A 35 -22.24 6.84 -14.28
CA HIS A 35 -22.88 5.84 -15.16
C HIS A 35 -21.91 4.80 -15.77
N GLN A 36 -20.63 4.80 -15.38
CA GLN A 36 -19.63 3.87 -15.90
C GLN A 36 -19.41 2.72 -14.93
N SER A 37 -20.22 1.67 -15.06
CA SER A 37 -20.02 0.41 -14.37
C SER A 37 -18.74 -0.27 -14.85
N GLY A 38 -17.71 -0.35 -13.99
CA GLY A 38 -16.47 -1.05 -14.32
C GLY A 38 -15.30 -0.66 -13.44
N ILE A 39 -14.36 -1.57 -13.25
CA ILE A 39 -13.14 -1.34 -12.49
C ILE A 39 -12.05 -0.79 -13.43
N LEU A 40 -11.51 0.37 -13.08
CA LEU A 40 -10.36 0.95 -13.78
C LEU A 40 -9.08 0.21 -13.37
N ILE A 41 -8.35 -0.33 -14.33
CA ILE A 41 -7.09 -1.04 -14.16
C ILE A 41 -5.94 -0.14 -14.61
N SER A 42 -4.81 -0.18 -13.94
CA SER A 42 -3.62 0.56 -14.34
C SER A 42 -3.16 0.19 -15.74
N LYS A 43 -2.77 1.19 -16.53
CA LYS A 43 -2.16 0.97 -17.85
C LYS A 43 -0.89 0.11 -17.81
N SER A 44 -0.24 -0.02 -16.66
CA SER A 44 0.92 -0.91 -16.46
C SER A 44 0.56 -2.38 -16.63
N ALA A 45 -0.72 -2.75 -16.43
CA ALA A 45 -1.21 -4.12 -16.56
C ALA A 45 -1.67 -4.48 -18.00
N ARG A 46 -1.56 -3.57 -18.98
CA ARG A 46 -2.05 -3.82 -20.36
C ARG A 46 -1.43 -5.06 -21.01
N SER A 47 -0.17 -5.35 -20.75
CA SER A 47 0.53 -6.55 -21.24
C SER A 47 0.02 -7.86 -20.65
N MET A 48 -0.73 -7.81 -19.55
CA MET A 48 -1.44 -8.96 -18.98
C MET A 48 -2.57 -9.43 -19.92
N PHE A 49 -3.15 -8.50 -20.66
CA PHE A 49 -4.37 -8.73 -21.45
C PHE A 49 -4.12 -8.75 -22.97
N PHE A 50 -3.21 -7.91 -23.47
CA PHE A 50 -2.99 -7.69 -24.89
C PHE A 50 -1.51 -7.88 -25.25
N LEU A 51 -1.26 -8.36 -26.46
CA LEU A 51 0.09 -8.46 -27.02
C LEU A 51 0.62 -7.06 -27.40
N GLU A 52 1.93 -6.88 -27.35
CA GLU A 52 2.56 -5.60 -27.71
C GLU A 52 2.25 -5.18 -29.15
N GLN A 53 2.11 -6.12 -30.09
CA GLN A 53 1.72 -5.85 -31.45
C GLN A 53 0.29 -5.28 -31.54
N GLU A 54 -0.69 -5.90 -30.84
CA GLU A 54 -2.07 -5.41 -30.78
C GLU A 54 -2.15 -3.99 -30.22
N LEU A 55 -1.35 -3.71 -29.17
CA LEU A 55 -1.28 -2.40 -28.52
C LEU A 55 -0.72 -1.28 -29.42
N ARG A 56 0.11 -1.63 -30.42
CA ARG A 56 0.66 -0.67 -31.40
C ARG A 56 -0.33 -0.34 -32.48
N GLU A 57 -1.04 -1.33 -33.00
CA GLU A 57 -1.85 -1.24 -34.21
C GLU A 57 -3.26 -0.65 -33.98
N ASN A 58 -3.81 -0.80 -32.76
CA ASN A 58 -5.22 -0.49 -32.50
C ASN A 58 -5.42 0.67 -31.53
N HIS A 59 -6.47 1.46 -31.76
CA HIS A 59 -6.90 2.56 -30.89
C HIS A 59 -7.78 2.10 -29.72
N ILE A 60 -8.61 1.09 -29.95
CA ILE A 60 -9.46 0.46 -28.95
C ILE A 60 -9.32 -1.05 -29.10
N LEU A 61 -8.94 -1.72 -28.02
CA LEU A 61 -8.86 -3.17 -27.94
C LEU A 61 -9.90 -3.67 -26.95
N LYS A 62 -10.58 -4.75 -27.32
CA LYS A 62 -11.52 -5.44 -26.44
C LYS A 62 -11.18 -6.91 -26.39
N ARG A 63 -11.31 -7.49 -25.20
CA ARG A 63 -11.16 -8.92 -24.98
C ARG A 63 -12.27 -9.39 -24.03
N ASP A 64 -13.11 -10.25 -24.50
CA ASP A 64 -14.08 -10.92 -23.63
C ASP A 64 -13.33 -11.98 -22.80
N VAL A 65 -13.68 -12.07 -21.53
CA VAL A 65 -13.01 -12.92 -20.55
C VAL A 65 -14.02 -13.54 -19.62
N HIS A 66 -13.77 -14.78 -19.21
CA HIS A 66 -14.54 -15.49 -18.20
C HIS A 66 -13.84 -15.31 -16.86
N VAL A 67 -14.53 -14.69 -15.90
CA VAL A 67 -13.98 -14.48 -14.55
C VAL A 67 -14.74 -15.34 -13.56
N ARG A 68 -14.04 -16.27 -12.93
CA ARG A 68 -14.53 -17.00 -11.78
C ARG A 68 -14.27 -16.17 -10.52
N TRP A 69 -15.33 -15.81 -9.84
CA TRP A 69 -15.25 -15.04 -8.60
C TRP A 69 -15.22 -15.95 -7.37
N GLN A 70 -14.75 -15.39 -6.26
CA GLN A 70 -14.97 -16.00 -4.95
C GLN A 70 -16.46 -16.41 -4.81
N ASN A 71 -16.76 -17.46 -4.07
CA ASN A 71 -18.10 -18.06 -3.97
C ASN A 71 -18.59 -18.77 -5.25
N ASP A 72 -17.66 -19.12 -6.14
CA ASP A 72 -17.87 -20.00 -7.31
C ASP A 72 -18.96 -19.56 -8.29
N PHE A 73 -19.11 -18.26 -8.53
CA PHE A 73 -19.92 -17.76 -9.63
C PHE A 73 -19.05 -17.13 -10.73
N TYR A 74 -19.61 -17.01 -11.93
CA TYR A 74 -18.88 -16.56 -13.12
C TYR A 74 -19.49 -15.30 -13.71
N THR A 75 -18.66 -14.50 -14.35
CA THR A 75 -19.09 -13.38 -15.20
C THR A 75 -18.41 -13.45 -16.56
N ASP A 76 -19.19 -13.16 -17.61
CA ASP A 76 -18.69 -12.91 -18.96
C ASP A 76 -18.35 -11.43 -19.06
N SER A 77 -17.14 -11.10 -18.65
CA SER A 77 -16.64 -9.74 -18.53
C SER A 77 -15.91 -9.31 -19.81
N CYS A 78 -15.61 -8.02 -19.93
CA CYS A 78 -14.87 -7.48 -21.06
C CYS A 78 -13.76 -6.56 -20.59
N ILE A 79 -12.53 -6.86 -21.00
CA ILE A 79 -11.37 -5.98 -20.82
C ILE A 79 -11.30 -5.05 -22.03
N THR A 80 -11.30 -3.73 -21.77
CA THR A 80 -11.20 -2.73 -22.83
C THR A 80 -10.02 -1.80 -22.59
N TRP A 81 -9.15 -1.67 -23.58
CA TRP A 81 -8.09 -0.68 -23.62
C TRP A 81 -8.46 0.47 -24.56
N TYR A 82 -8.45 1.69 -24.03
CA TYR A 82 -8.67 2.94 -24.76
C TYR A 82 -7.34 3.68 -24.90
N LYS A 83 -6.65 3.53 -26.04
CA LYS A 83 -5.30 4.10 -26.27
C LYS A 83 -5.28 5.62 -26.15
N SER A 84 -6.30 6.31 -26.70
CA SER A 84 -6.39 7.78 -26.67
C SER A 84 -6.51 8.35 -25.25
N LYS A 85 -7.15 7.61 -24.34
CA LYS A 85 -7.32 8.00 -22.94
C LYS A 85 -6.27 7.40 -22.02
N GLY A 86 -5.49 6.41 -22.49
CA GLY A 86 -4.58 5.64 -21.67
C GLY A 86 -5.29 4.84 -20.57
N GLU A 87 -6.54 4.43 -20.79
CA GLU A 87 -7.40 3.75 -19.82
C GLU A 87 -7.59 2.28 -20.18
N LEU A 88 -7.48 1.44 -19.14
CA LEU A 88 -7.78 0.02 -19.18
C LEU A 88 -8.92 -0.26 -18.19
N ARG A 89 -9.98 -0.92 -18.63
CA ARG A 89 -11.16 -1.21 -17.80
C ARG A 89 -11.61 -2.64 -17.96
N ILE A 90 -12.09 -3.22 -16.84
CA ILE A 90 -12.91 -4.43 -16.86
C ILE A 90 -14.36 -4.04 -16.60
N THR A 91 -15.27 -4.55 -17.42
CA THR A 91 -16.69 -4.22 -17.44
C THR A 91 -17.54 -5.48 -17.67
N LYS A 92 -18.86 -5.36 -17.73
CA LYS A 92 -19.81 -6.44 -17.98
C LYS A 92 -19.82 -7.50 -16.87
N PHE A 93 -20.03 -7.08 -15.64
CA PHE A 93 -20.15 -8.02 -14.51
C PHE A 93 -21.53 -8.68 -14.38
N GLY A 94 -22.49 -8.32 -15.21
CA GLY A 94 -23.88 -8.81 -15.13
C GLY A 94 -24.73 -8.06 -14.10
N ARG A 95 -26.06 -8.34 -14.15
CA ARG A 95 -26.99 -7.75 -13.17
C ARG A 95 -26.79 -8.41 -11.81
N GLY A 96 -26.77 -7.59 -10.75
CA GLY A 96 -26.67 -8.10 -9.37
C GLY A 96 -25.28 -8.53 -8.95
N PHE A 97 -24.24 -8.13 -9.68
CA PHE A 97 -22.86 -8.34 -9.24
C PHE A 97 -22.66 -7.76 -7.83
N PRO A 98 -22.26 -8.57 -6.84
CA PRO A 98 -22.37 -8.19 -5.45
C PRO A 98 -21.32 -7.17 -4.99
N PHE A 99 -20.19 -7.05 -5.69
CA PHE A 99 -18.99 -6.37 -5.18
C PHE A 99 -18.80 -4.93 -5.68
N LEU A 100 -19.67 -4.41 -6.56
CA LEU A 100 -19.63 -2.99 -6.96
C LEU A 100 -20.67 -2.18 -6.18
N ARG A 101 -20.42 -2.03 -4.89
CA ARG A 101 -21.23 -1.25 -3.95
C ARG A 101 -20.29 -0.45 -3.05
N SER A 102 -20.80 0.63 -2.44
CA SER A 102 -20.02 1.53 -1.59
C SER A 102 -19.32 0.84 -0.42
N GLU A 103 -19.89 -0.25 0.12
CA GLU A 103 -19.30 -1.05 1.20
C GLU A 103 -17.96 -1.72 0.81
N TYR A 104 -17.69 -1.87 -0.50
CA TYR A 104 -16.43 -2.42 -1.01
C TYR A 104 -15.41 -1.34 -1.41
N THR A 105 -15.71 -0.06 -1.21
CA THR A 105 -14.70 0.99 -1.39
C THR A 105 -13.55 0.76 -0.42
N GLY A 106 -12.32 0.75 -0.93
CA GLY A 106 -11.11 0.40 -0.15
C GLY A 106 -10.89 -1.11 0.05
N ALA A 107 -11.73 -1.98 -0.51
CA ALA A 107 -11.42 -3.41 -0.61
C ALA A 107 -10.30 -3.66 -1.62
N LEU A 108 -9.53 -4.72 -1.44
CA LEU A 108 -8.49 -5.12 -2.38
C LEU A 108 -9.08 -6.05 -3.45
N PHE A 109 -9.16 -5.54 -4.67
CA PHE A 109 -9.47 -6.33 -5.85
C PHE A 109 -8.23 -7.07 -6.33
N VAL A 110 -8.34 -8.38 -6.53
CA VAL A 110 -7.30 -9.25 -7.10
C VAL A 110 -7.85 -9.90 -8.35
N LEU A 111 -7.10 -9.82 -9.46
CA LEU A 111 -7.43 -10.45 -10.74
C LEU A 111 -6.25 -11.31 -11.20
N ILE A 112 -6.49 -12.58 -11.41
CA ILE A 112 -5.48 -13.58 -11.72
C ILE A 112 -5.76 -14.16 -13.09
N LYS A 113 -4.76 -14.12 -13.97
CA LYS A 113 -4.84 -14.71 -15.30
C LYS A 113 -4.40 -16.18 -15.27
N ASN A 114 -5.28 -17.08 -15.63
CA ASN A 114 -5.00 -18.50 -15.79
C ASN A 114 -4.68 -18.85 -17.25
N THR A 115 -5.55 -18.41 -18.16
CA THR A 115 -5.33 -18.53 -19.62
C THR A 115 -5.50 -17.17 -20.30
N THR A 116 -5.64 -17.13 -21.61
CA THR A 116 -5.90 -15.89 -22.34
C THR A 116 -7.30 -15.34 -22.06
N GLU A 117 -8.25 -16.21 -21.74
CA GLU A 117 -9.68 -15.89 -21.56
C GLU A 117 -10.19 -16.16 -20.16
N GLU A 118 -9.51 -17.01 -19.37
CA GLU A 118 -9.94 -17.42 -18.04
C GLU A 118 -9.17 -16.69 -16.94
N TYR A 119 -9.91 -16.16 -15.99
CA TYR A 119 -9.39 -15.38 -14.86
C TYR A 119 -10.10 -15.81 -13.57
N ASP A 120 -9.39 -15.67 -12.45
CA ASP A 120 -9.98 -15.68 -11.11
C ASP A 120 -10.03 -14.25 -10.55
N GLY A 121 -11.16 -13.91 -9.92
CA GLY A 121 -11.41 -12.61 -9.31
C GLY A 121 -11.73 -12.74 -7.82
N PHE A 122 -11.09 -11.89 -7.00
CA PHE A 122 -11.34 -11.83 -5.55
C PHE A 122 -11.48 -10.38 -5.11
N ILE A 123 -12.36 -10.16 -4.13
CA ILE A 123 -12.54 -8.89 -3.44
C ILE A 123 -12.32 -9.15 -1.94
N LEU A 124 -11.15 -8.76 -1.45
CA LEU A 124 -10.79 -8.88 -0.04
C LEU A 124 -11.28 -7.62 0.68
N ASN A 125 -12.27 -7.78 1.56
CA ASN A 125 -12.98 -6.66 2.15
C ASN A 125 -12.62 -6.39 3.61
N THR A 126 -12.08 -7.36 4.33
CA THR A 126 -11.59 -7.18 5.70
C THR A 126 -10.13 -6.76 5.71
N GLU A 127 -9.73 -6.00 6.72
CA GLU A 127 -8.32 -5.58 6.87
C GLU A 127 -7.39 -6.80 7.04
N ASP A 128 -7.84 -7.83 7.75
CA ASP A 128 -7.04 -9.04 7.96
C ASP A 128 -6.81 -9.81 6.66
N ASP A 129 -7.82 -9.98 5.80
CA ASP A 129 -7.65 -10.61 4.49
C ASP A 129 -6.72 -9.81 3.57
N ILE A 130 -6.90 -8.49 3.55
CA ILE A 130 -6.04 -7.58 2.78
C ILE A 130 -4.60 -7.70 3.25
N GLN A 131 -4.37 -7.63 4.57
CA GLN A 131 -3.04 -7.68 5.14
C GLN A 131 -2.38 -9.04 4.89
N GLN A 132 -3.11 -10.15 5.05
CA GLN A 132 -2.59 -11.49 4.76
C GLN A 132 -2.15 -11.63 3.30
N TYR A 133 -2.96 -11.12 2.35
CA TYR A 133 -2.60 -11.14 0.94
C TYR A 133 -1.35 -10.29 0.65
N LEU A 134 -1.31 -9.06 1.15
CA LEU A 134 -0.17 -8.17 0.96
C LEU A 134 1.12 -8.77 1.57
N ASP A 135 1.04 -9.32 2.79
CA ASP A 135 2.18 -9.96 3.47
C ASP A 135 2.68 -11.20 2.70
N ALA A 136 1.77 -12.03 2.16
CA ALA A 136 2.13 -13.20 1.38
C ALA A 136 3.02 -12.87 0.18
N PHE A 137 2.77 -11.73 -0.48
CA PHE A 137 3.56 -11.26 -1.62
C PHE A 137 4.59 -10.19 -1.26
N GLY A 138 4.66 -9.80 0.02
CA GLY A 138 5.58 -8.77 0.53
C GLY A 138 5.24 -7.37 0.03
N LEU A 139 3.99 -7.11 -0.33
CA LEU A 139 3.51 -5.83 -0.84
C LEU A 139 3.15 -4.88 0.30
N THR A 140 3.21 -3.59 0.02
CA THR A 140 2.45 -2.55 0.74
C THR A 140 1.38 -1.98 -0.19
N PRO A 141 0.41 -1.22 0.32
CA PRO A 141 -0.57 -0.56 -0.54
C PRO A 141 0.04 0.29 -1.67
N ALA A 142 1.24 0.85 -1.46
CA ALA A 142 1.94 1.63 -2.47
C ALA A 142 2.39 0.81 -3.70
N GLU A 143 2.63 -0.49 -3.52
CA GLU A 143 3.00 -1.41 -4.58
C GLU A 143 1.82 -2.09 -5.27
N THR A 144 0.59 -1.76 -4.91
CA THR A 144 -0.62 -2.23 -5.62
C THR A 144 -0.88 -1.42 -6.90
N ASN A 145 -1.97 -1.72 -7.60
CA ASN A 145 -2.38 -1.12 -8.87
C ASN A 145 -1.37 -1.35 -10.00
N ARG A 146 -0.73 -2.51 -9.98
CA ARG A 146 0.20 -3.02 -11.00
C ARG A 146 0.21 -4.55 -11.00
N PRO A 147 0.72 -5.20 -12.07
CA PRO A 147 0.92 -6.65 -12.05
C PRO A 147 1.85 -7.07 -10.91
N ILE A 148 1.50 -8.17 -10.26
CA ILE A 148 2.32 -8.80 -9.22
C ILE A 148 3.37 -9.67 -9.91
N GLU A 149 4.62 -9.33 -9.74
CA GLU A 149 5.73 -10.11 -10.26
C GLU A 149 6.10 -11.23 -9.29
N ILE A 150 5.46 -12.39 -9.44
CA ILE A 150 5.67 -13.54 -8.55
C ILE A 150 7.11 -14.06 -8.65
N ASN A 151 7.76 -13.97 -9.84
CA ASN A 151 9.06 -14.56 -10.12
C ASN A 151 10.11 -13.63 -10.76
N ARG A 152 9.81 -12.33 -10.98
CA ARG A 152 10.71 -11.43 -11.70
C ARG A 152 10.63 -10.00 -11.18
N ILE A 153 11.48 -9.67 -10.23
CA ILE A 153 11.92 -8.29 -10.08
C ILE A 153 13.16 -8.14 -10.96
N THR A 154 13.03 -7.44 -12.08
CA THR A 154 14.17 -7.11 -12.94
C THR A 154 14.52 -5.64 -12.73
N PRO A 155 15.37 -5.29 -11.75
CA PRO A 155 15.85 -3.92 -11.56
C PRO A 155 16.55 -3.44 -12.83
N LYS A 156 16.48 -2.15 -13.14
CA LYS A 156 17.31 -1.56 -14.17
C LYS A 156 18.78 -1.83 -13.84
N LYS A 157 19.66 -1.98 -14.83
CA LYS A 157 21.06 -2.38 -14.65
C LYS A 157 21.81 -1.60 -13.55
N ARG A 158 21.60 -0.27 -13.46
CA ARG A 158 22.20 0.60 -12.43
C ARG A 158 21.63 0.33 -11.04
N GLU A 159 20.33 0.18 -10.92
CA GLU A 159 19.59 -0.15 -9.69
C GLU A 159 20.07 -1.50 -9.14
N LYS A 160 20.14 -2.52 -10.01
CA LYS A 160 20.66 -3.84 -9.64
C LYS A 160 22.08 -3.75 -9.08
N THR A 161 22.94 -2.95 -9.70
CA THR A 161 24.33 -2.78 -9.24
C THR A 161 24.39 -2.21 -7.82
N GLU A 162 23.58 -1.19 -7.50
CA GLU A 162 23.58 -0.58 -6.16
C GLU A 162 22.94 -1.53 -5.11
N ILE A 163 21.89 -2.25 -5.47
CA ILE A 163 21.30 -3.29 -4.62
C ILE A 163 22.32 -4.40 -4.34
N ASP A 164 23.00 -4.92 -5.34
CA ASP A 164 24.01 -5.99 -5.20
C ASP A 164 25.18 -5.53 -4.32
N LYS A 165 25.64 -4.27 -4.45
CA LYS A 165 26.67 -3.67 -3.57
C LYS A 165 26.21 -3.66 -2.11
N PHE A 166 24.97 -3.20 -1.85
CA PHE A 166 24.43 -3.16 -0.50
C PHE A 166 24.36 -4.58 0.09
N ILE A 167 23.77 -5.54 -0.64
CA ILE A 167 23.62 -6.93 -0.17
C ILE A 167 24.98 -7.54 0.14
N SER A 168 26.01 -7.30 -0.71
CA SER A 168 27.36 -7.80 -0.51
C SER A 168 28.08 -7.16 0.68
N SER A 169 27.70 -5.95 1.08
CA SER A 169 28.27 -5.25 2.24
C SER A 169 27.71 -5.73 3.59
N LEU A 170 26.59 -6.48 3.59
CA LEU A 170 25.93 -6.93 4.80
C LEU A 170 26.71 -8.05 5.49
N LYS A 171 27.01 -7.86 6.77
CA LYS A 171 27.58 -8.89 7.63
C LYS A 171 26.49 -9.79 8.26
N GLU A 172 25.31 -9.23 8.50
CA GLU A 172 24.14 -9.92 9.02
C GLU A 172 23.29 -10.54 7.89
N GLU A 173 22.48 -11.53 8.24
CA GLU A 173 21.56 -12.17 7.28
C GLU A 173 20.52 -11.17 6.78
N PHE A 174 19.93 -10.39 7.72
CA PHE A 174 19.03 -9.28 7.42
C PHE A 174 19.38 -8.06 8.30
N PRO A 175 19.47 -6.87 7.73
CA PRO A 175 19.68 -5.66 8.51
C PRO A 175 18.42 -5.25 9.29
N SER A 176 18.56 -4.32 10.24
CA SER A 176 17.40 -3.69 10.88
C SER A 176 16.51 -2.96 9.85
N SER A 177 15.24 -2.74 10.20
CA SER A 177 14.31 -1.97 9.34
C SER A 177 14.83 -0.56 9.05
N GLU A 178 15.42 0.11 10.02
CA GLU A 178 16.02 1.44 9.86
C GLU A 178 17.17 1.43 8.84
N LYS A 179 18.07 0.45 8.94
CA LYS A 179 19.19 0.28 8.00
C LYS A 179 18.70 -0.04 6.60
N MET A 180 17.62 -0.85 6.49
CA MET A 180 16.98 -1.16 5.22
C MET A 180 16.37 0.09 4.59
N SER A 181 15.55 0.84 5.34
CA SER A 181 14.92 2.07 4.87
C SER A 181 15.96 3.13 4.50
N HIS A 182 17.04 3.26 5.28
CA HIS A 182 18.14 4.17 4.97
C HIS A 182 18.85 3.80 3.66
N ALA A 183 19.16 2.52 3.46
CA ALA A 183 19.77 2.04 2.22
C ALA A 183 18.87 2.28 1.00
N ALA A 184 17.57 2.04 1.14
CA ALA A 184 16.61 2.31 0.08
C ALA A 184 16.60 3.79 -0.33
N ARG A 185 16.64 4.72 0.64
CA ARG A 185 16.73 6.16 0.36
C ARG A 185 18.02 6.55 -0.38
N ILE A 186 19.16 5.96 0.01
CA ILE A 186 20.44 6.19 -0.68
C ILE A 186 20.36 5.68 -2.12
N ILE A 187 19.92 4.44 -2.32
CA ILE A 187 19.81 3.83 -3.64
C ILE A 187 18.86 4.64 -4.53
N ASP A 188 17.69 5.01 -4.00
CA ASP A 188 16.72 5.83 -4.72
C ASP A 188 17.31 7.17 -5.17
N ASN A 189 18.04 7.85 -4.29
CA ASN A 189 18.70 9.11 -4.63
C ASN A 189 19.82 8.95 -5.67
N VAL A 190 20.62 7.88 -5.59
CA VAL A 190 21.67 7.59 -6.59
C VAL A 190 21.07 7.33 -7.96
N ILE A 191 19.90 6.69 -8.02
CA ILE A 191 19.25 6.33 -9.29
C ILE A 191 18.49 7.52 -9.89
N ARG A 192 17.72 8.26 -9.07
CA ARG A 192 16.75 9.26 -9.52
C ARG A 192 17.21 10.71 -9.31
N LEU A 193 18.26 10.93 -8.54
CA LEU A 193 18.77 12.28 -8.17
C LEU A 193 17.67 13.18 -7.61
N ASN A 194 16.87 12.65 -6.70
CA ASN A 194 15.62 13.24 -6.23
C ASN A 194 15.69 13.83 -4.80
N SER A 195 16.87 14.00 -4.23
CA SER A 195 17.05 14.53 -2.86
C SER A 195 16.36 15.87 -2.61
N GLY A 196 16.25 16.73 -3.62
CA GLY A 196 15.55 18.01 -3.51
C GLY A 196 14.03 17.89 -3.31
N LEU A 197 13.46 16.73 -3.61
CA LEU A 197 12.02 16.47 -3.42
C LEU A 197 11.63 16.39 -1.93
N ILE A 198 12.57 16.22 -1.03
CA ILE A 198 12.28 16.15 0.42
C ILE A 198 11.56 17.41 0.91
N ILE A 199 11.86 18.56 0.30
CA ILE A 199 11.23 19.84 0.61
C ILE A 199 10.10 20.15 -0.38
N SER A 200 10.31 19.96 -1.69
CA SER A 200 9.39 20.40 -2.73
C SER A 200 8.23 19.45 -2.98
N ASN A 201 8.43 18.15 -2.84
CA ASN A 201 7.38 17.11 -3.04
C ASN A 201 7.65 15.87 -2.17
N PRO A 202 7.49 15.98 -0.85
CA PRO A 202 7.73 14.86 0.08
C PRO A 202 6.80 13.67 -0.15
N ASP A 203 5.57 13.89 -0.61
CA ASP A 203 4.62 12.81 -0.93
C ASP A 203 5.13 11.90 -2.06
N GLN A 204 5.68 12.49 -3.12
CA GLN A 204 6.28 11.73 -4.21
C GLN A 204 7.53 10.97 -3.73
N LEU A 205 8.33 11.61 -2.88
CA LEU A 205 9.54 11.01 -2.35
C LEU A 205 9.24 9.84 -1.44
N LEU A 206 8.22 9.94 -0.56
CA LEU A 206 7.73 8.86 0.29
C LEU A 206 7.38 7.61 -0.53
N LEU A 207 6.62 7.80 -1.60
CA LEU A 207 6.23 6.69 -2.49
C LEU A 207 7.44 6.08 -3.21
N SER A 208 8.40 6.91 -3.66
CA SER A 208 9.62 6.46 -4.32
C SER A 208 10.48 5.61 -3.38
N TRP A 209 10.67 6.05 -2.15
CA TRP A 209 11.43 5.32 -1.13
C TRP A 209 10.78 4.00 -0.72
N THR A 210 9.45 4.00 -0.55
CA THR A 210 8.71 2.78 -0.23
C THR A 210 8.86 1.74 -1.34
N GLU A 211 8.75 2.18 -2.61
CA GLU A 211 8.93 1.29 -3.77
C GLU A 211 10.36 0.75 -3.87
N GLU A 212 11.36 1.59 -3.63
CA GLU A 212 12.78 1.17 -3.66
C GLU A 212 13.10 0.19 -2.52
N GLU A 213 12.57 0.44 -1.31
CA GLU A 213 12.74 -0.49 -0.19
C GLU A 213 12.11 -1.85 -0.48
N TYR A 214 10.95 -1.89 -1.14
CA TYR A 214 10.35 -3.13 -1.57
C TYR A 214 11.27 -3.92 -2.50
N ARG A 215 11.84 -3.26 -3.52
CA ARG A 215 12.77 -3.91 -4.47
C ARG A 215 14.01 -4.43 -3.77
N LEU A 216 14.61 -3.61 -2.93
CA LEU A 216 15.79 -3.97 -2.14
C LEU A 216 15.52 -5.17 -1.24
N PHE A 217 14.38 -5.16 -0.53
CA PHE A 217 13.98 -6.25 0.35
C PHE A 217 13.76 -7.56 -0.42
N ARG A 218 13.05 -7.51 -1.56
CA ARG A 218 12.82 -8.69 -2.41
C ARG A 218 14.12 -9.26 -2.97
N ALA A 219 15.05 -8.41 -3.37
CA ALA A 219 16.36 -8.83 -3.85
C ALA A 219 17.15 -9.51 -2.72
N LEU A 220 17.10 -8.98 -1.50
CA LEU A 220 17.75 -9.58 -0.33
C LEU A 220 17.12 -10.93 0.03
N GLU A 221 15.78 -11.06 0.04
CA GLU A 221 15.10 -12.35 0.23
C GLU A 221 15.61 -13.39 -0.78
N GLN A 222 15.66 -13.01 -2.05
CA GLN A 222 16.15 -13.91 -3.11
C GLN A 222 17.61 -14.31 -2.90
N ALA A 223 18.47 -13.37 -2.51
CA ALA A 223 19.86 -13.63 -2.24
C ALA A 223 20.07 -14.58 -1.04
N ARG A 224 19.25 -14.46 0.01
CA ARG A 224 19.38 -15.27 1.25
C ARG A 224 18.71 -16.63 1.14
N TYR A 225 17.56 -16.70 0.50
CA TYR A 225 16.71 -17.90 0.50
C TYR A 225 16.68 -18.64 -0.82
N GLY A 226 17.01 -17.98 -1.94
CA GLY A 226 16.91 -18.58 -3.27
C GLY A 226 17.66 -19.88 -3.43
N ASN A 227 18.85 -20.02 -2.83
CA ASN A 227 19.60 -21.26 -2.88
C ASN A 227 19.00 -22.35 -1.96
N LYS A 228 18.57 -21.98 -0.75
CA LYS A 228 17.90 -22.92 0.19
C LYS A 228 16.64 -23.54 -0.45
N ILE A 229 15.86 -22.73 -1.17
CA ILE A 229 14.67 -23.18 -1.89
C ILE A 229 15.03 -24.14 -3.03
N LYS A 230 16.09 -23.86 -3.80
CA LYS A 230 16.54 -24.72 -4.91
C LYS A 230 17.06 -26.07 -4.44
N VAL A 231 17.78 -26.09 -3.33
CA VAL A 231 18.34 -27.33 -2.74
C VAL A 231 17.25 -28.17 -2.07
N GLY A 232 16.17 -27.52 -1.63
CA GLY A 232 15.06 -28.15 -0.90
C GLY A 232 15.31 -28.22 0.60
N PHE A 233 14.40 -28.88 1.31
CA PHE A 233 14.34 -28.98 2.77
C PHE A 233 14.51 -30.42 3.21
N LYS A 234 15.14 -30.65 4.37
CA LYS A 234 15.31 -31.99 4.94
C LYS A 234 14.01 -32.54 5.55
N SER A 235 13.13 -31.66 5.99
CA SER A 235 11.84 -31.99 6.61
C SER A 235 10.78 -30.93 6.28
N VAL A 236 9.53 -31.29 6.51
CA VAL A 236 8.39 -30.34 6.42
C VAL A 236 8.53 -29.25 7.48
N ASP A 237 9.03 -29.59 8.68
CA ASP A 237 9.22 -28.61 9.76
C ASP A 237 10.28 -27.56 9.45
N ASP A 238 11.38 -27.95 8.76
CA ASP A 238 12.39 -27.00 8.27
C ASP A 238 11.77 -26.00 7.26
N PHE A 239 10.92 -26.52 6.35
CA PHE A 239 10.20 -25.67 5.39
C PHE A 239 9.24 -24.70 6.09
N ILE A 240 8.40 -25.20 7.02
CA ILE A 240 7.45 -24.38 7.78
C ILE A 240 8.19 -23.30 8.58
N THR A 241 9.29 -23.66 9.21
CA THR A 241 10.11 -22.72 9.99
C THR A 241 10.62 -21.58 9.12
N LEU A 242 11.19 -21.89 7.94
CA LEU A 242 11.65 -20.85 7.02
C LEU A 242 10.50 -20.02 6.47
N ALA A 243 9.39 -20.63 6.08
CA ALA A 243 8.21 -19.92 5.57
C ALA A 243 7.68 -18.91 6.59
N ASN A 244 7.55 -19.31 7.86
CA ASN A 244 7.13 -18.43 8.94
C ASN A 244 8.12 -17.27 9.17
N GLN A 245 9.44 -17.54 9.10
CA GLN A 245 10.44 -16.48 9.19
C GLN A 245 10.30 -15.44 8.08
N VAL A 246 10.08 -15.90 6.83
CA VAL A 246 9.88 -15.02 5.67
C VAL A 246 8.63 -14.17 5.86
N LEU A 247 7.49 -14.77 6.20
CA LEU A 247 6.22 -14.06 6.40
C LEU A 247 6.30 -13.03 7.51
N ASN A 248 6.89 -13.40 8.67
CA ASN A 248 7.06 -12.47 9.79
C ASN A 248 7.96 -11.27 9.42
N ARG A 249 9.02 -11.49 8.64
CA ARG A 249 9.88 -10.39 8.15
C ARG A 249 9.14 -9.46 7.20
N ARG A 250 8.35 -10.00 6.28
CA ARG A 250 7.53 -9.20 5.36
C ARG A 250 6.55 -8.30 6.11
N LYS A 251 5.84 -8.87 7.07
CA LYS A 251 4.91 -8.13 7.94
C LYS A 251 5.61 -7.03 8.73
N SER A 252 6.72 -7.35 9.40
CA SER A 252 7.49 -6.38 10.19
C SER A 252 8.05 -5.24 9.33
N ARG A 253 8.56 -5.55 8.12
CA ARG A 253 9.05 -4.53 7.19
C ARG A 253 7.95 -3.54 6.82
N ALA A 254 6.78 -4.03 6.41
CA ALA A 254 5.71 -3.17 5.90
C ALA A 254 5.31 -2.08 6.90
N GLY A 255 5.16 -2.42 8.18
CA GLY A 255 4.85 -1.45 9.24
C GLY A 255 5.96 -0.44 9.48
N LYS A 256 7.18 -0.90 9.68
CA LYS A 256 8.32 -0.02 10.02
C LYS A 256 8.82 0.84 8.86
N SER A 257 8.66 0.40 7.61
CA SER A 257 9.06 1.16 6.43
C SER A 257 8.40 2.54 6.39
N LEU A 258 7.07 2.60 6.58
CA LEU A 258 6.33 3.87 6.56
C LEU A 258 6.80 4.81 7.68
N GLU A 259 6.94 4.33 8.90
CA GLU A 259 7.44 5.11 10.04
C GLU A 259 8.84 5.68 9.75
N ASN A 260 9.78 4.84 9.28
CA ASN A 260 11.16 5.24 9.00
C ASN A 260 11.27 6.27 7.88
N HIS A 261 10.43 6.19 6.86
CA HIS A 261 10.44 7.16 5.77
C HIS A 261 9.79 8.48 6.18
N LEU A 262 8.72 8.45 6.97
CA LEU A 262 8.11 9.67 7.54
C LEU A 262 9.09 10.39 8.45
N ALA A 263 9.78 9.68 9.36
CA ALA A 263 10.82 10.24 10.21
C ALA A 263 11.88 10.99 9.39
N ALA A 264 12.38 10.36 8.31
CA ALA A 264 13.37 11.00 7.44
C ALA A 264 12.82 12.26 6.71
N ILE A 265 11.53 12.29 6.38
CA ILE A 265 10.89 13.48 5.81
C ILE A 265 10.79 14.58 6.88
N PHE A 266 10.41 14.26 8.11
CA PHE A 266 10.34 15.23 9.20
C PHE A 266 11.71 15.84 9.49
N ASP A 267 12.76 15.00 9.60
CA ASP A 267 14.14 15.44 9.80
C ASP A 267 14.61 16.37 8.68
N GLY A 268 14.35 16.00 7.41
CA GLY A 268 14.74 16.78 6.25
C GLY A 268 13.99 18.12 6.09
N ASN A 269 12.86 18.27 6.78
CA ASN A 269 12.08 19.51 6.85
C ASN A 269 12.27 20.26 8.19
N ASN A 270 13.18 19.81 9.06
CA ASN A 270 13.46 20.40 10.38
C ASN A 270 12.22 20.44 11.30
N ILE A 271 11.33 19.45 11.18
CA ILE A 271 10.15 19.32 12.04
C ILE A 271 10.56 18.57 13.30
N ARG A 272 10.30 19.18 14.47
CA ARG A 272 10.55 18.55 15.76
C ARG A 272 9.46 17.52 16.05
N TYR A 273 9.86 16.31 16.48
CA TYR A 273 8.95 15.24 16.90
C TYR A 273 9.62 14.29 17.89
N THR A 274 8.81 13.50 18.57
CA THR A 274 9.25 12.29 19.29
C THR A 274 8.60 11.08 18.67
N ALA A 275 9.42 10.14 18.15
CA ALA A 275 8.93 8.86 17.65
C ALA A 275 8.65 7.90 18.82
N GLN A 276 7.53 7.17 18.78
CA GLN A 276 7.13 6.18 19.78
C GLN A 276 7.14 6.72 21.22
N GLY A 277 6.88 8.02 21.38
CA GLY A 277 6.78 8.68 22.68
C GLY A 277 5.65 8.10 23.52
N THR A 278 5.87 7.95 24.83
CA THR A 278 4.84 7.41 25.73
C THR A 278 3.81 8.49 26.06
N THR A 279 2.53 8.14 26.00
CA THR A 279 1.39 8.94 26.45
C THR A 279 0.70 8.24 27.64
N GLU A 280 -0.57 8.55 27.92
CA GLU A 280 -1.34 7.98 29.01
C GLU A 280 -1.47 6.45 28.89
N GLY A 281 -1.43 5.75 30.01
CA GLY A 281 -1.60 4.29 30.04
C GLY A 281 -0.50 3.50 29.32
N LYS A 282 0.68 4.09 29.14
CA LYS A 282 1.82 3.50 28.42
C LYS A 282 1.56 3.30 26.91
N LYS A 283 0.61 4.01 26.34
CA LYS A 283 0.36 4.03 24.90
C LYS A 283 1.48 4.78 24.19
N LYS A 284 1.74 4.43 22.93
CA LYS A 284 2.84 4.98 22.15
C LYS A 284 2.38 5.30 20.74
N PRO A 285 1.84 6.50 20.48
CA PRO A 285 1.59 6.93 19.12
C PRO A 285 2.90 6.94 18.32
N ASP A 286 2.81 6.73 17.02
CA ASP A 286 3.99 6.62 16.16
C ASP A 286 4.81 7.91 16.16
N PHE A 287 4.14 9.07 16.19
CA PHE A 287 4.80 10.40 16.30
C PHE A 287 4.00 11.35 17.19
N ILE A 288 4.71 12.11 18.02
CA ILE A 288 4.19 13.21 18.84
C ILE A 288 4.93 14.48 18.44
N PHE A 289 4.19 15.55 18.15
CA PHE A 289 4.72 16.86 17.81
C PHE A 289 4.34 17.91 18.86
N PRO A 290 5.23 18.86 19.18
CA PRO A 290 6.62 18.90 18.76
C PRO A 290 7.52 17.93 19.54
N SER A 291 7.09 17.43 20.73
CA SER A 291 7.83 16.44 21.50
C SER A 291 6.95 15.76 22.55
N ALA A 292 7.41 14.60 23.07
CA ALA A 292 6.77 13.95 24.21
C ALA A 292 6.92 14.77 25.50
N GLU A 293 7.99 15.56 25.64
CA GLU A 293 8.20 16.46 26.77
C GLU A 293 7.14 17.56 26.78
N ASP A 294 6.92 18.23 25.64
CA ASP A 294 5.86 19.23 25.48
C ASP A 294 4.47 18.62 25.70
N TYR A 295 4.27 17.35 25.28
CA TYR A 295 3.02 16.64 25.51
C TYR A 295 2.73 16.45 27.01
N HIS A 296 3.72 16.19 27.83
CA HIS A 296 3.57 16.03 29.28
C HIS A 296 3.61 17.34 30.07
N ASN A 297 4.06 18.41 29.46
CA ASN A 297 4.07 19.75 30.08
C ASN A 297 2.65 20.34 30.04
N MET A 298 1.96 20.39 31.17
CA MET A 298 0.58 20.89 31.27
C MET A 298 0.44 22.38 30.96
N GLU A 299 1.54 23.16 31.00
CA GLU A 299 1.55 24.58 30.61
C GLU A 299 1.67 24.78 29.09
N PHE A 300 2.10 23.74 28.37
CA PHE A 300 2.19 23.79 26.91
C PHE A 300 0.77 23.73 26.29
N SER A 301 0.50 24.65 25.35
CA SER A 301 -0.82 24.75 24.70
C SER A 301 -1.18 23.46 23.94
N VAL A 302 -2.36 22.92 24.24
CA VAL A 302 -2.90 21.72 23.56
C VAL A 302 -3.08 21.95 22.05
N GLU A 303 -3.39 23.15 21.63
CA GLU A 303 -3.57 23.53 20.22
C GLU A 303 -2.29 23.40 19.39
N LYS A 304 -1.12 23.44 20.07
CA LYS A 304 0.20 23.26 19.46
C LYS A 304 0.71 21.81 19.50
N LEU A 305 -0.06 20.91 20.11
CA LEU A 305 0.26 19.50 20.14
C LEU A 305 -0.44 18.76 18.99
N CYS A 306 0.26 17.81 18.41
CA CYS A 306 -0.29 16.94 17.37
C CYS A 306 0.24 15.52 17.55
N VAL A 307 -0.58 14.53 17.22
CA VAL A 307 -0.19 13.13 17.13
C VAL A 307 -0.49 12.61 15.74
N LEU A 308 0.44 11.81 15.22
CA LEU A 308 0.31 11.13 13.93
C LEU A 308 0.57 9.64 14.13
N ALA A 309 -0.40 8.83 13.75
CA ALA A 309 -0.22 7.39 13.59
C ALA A 309 0.13 7.07 12.13
N ALA A 310 0.94 6.04 11.92
CA ALA A 310 1.35 5.57 10.60
C ALA A 310 0.90 4.11 10.42
N LYS A 311 -0.05 3.88 9.53
CA LYS A 311 -0.58 2.54 9.22
C LYS A 311 -0.61 2.35 7.71
N THR A 312 0.02 1.29 7.22
CA THR A 312 0.02 0.98 5.78
C THR A 312 -1.39 0.73 5.25
N THR A 313 -2.24 0.07 6.07
CA THR A 313 -3.67 -0.12 5.85
C THR A 313 -4.45 0.46 7.03
N CYS A 314 -5.67 0.93 6.83
CA CYS A 314 -6.42 1.61 7.89
C CYS A 314 -7.93 1.35 7.86
N LYS A 315 -8.39 0.34 7.11
CA LYS A 315 -9.83 0.10 6.93
C LYS A 315 -10.55 -0.14 8.26
N ASP A 316 -10.00 -0.98 9.13
CA ASP A 316 -10.61 -1.34 10.41
C ASP A 316 -9.79 -0.87 11.62
N ARG A 317 -8.48 -0.65 11.46
CA ARG A 317 -7.55 -0.33 12.56
C ARG A 317 -7.48 1.15 12.92
N TRP A 318 -8.13 2.02 12.17
CA TRP A 318 -8.11 3.46 12.46
C TRP A 318 -8.64 3.80 13.86
N ARG A 319 -9.57 2.97 14.41
CA ARG A 319 -10.10 3.17 15.77
C ARG A 319 -9.06 3.00 16.88
N GLN A 320 -7.94 2.33 16.60
CA GLN A 320 -6.86 2.16 17.60
C GLN A 320 -6.24 3.49 18.01
N ILE A 321 -6.18 4.48 17.10
CA ILE A 321 -5.60 5.79 17.39
C ILE A 321 -6.47 6.64 18.33
N LEU A 322 -7.76 6.36 18.43
CA LEU A 322 -8.69 7.12 19.29
C LEU A 322 -8.27 7.09 20.75
N SER A 323 -7.75 5.97 21.18
CA SER A 323 -7.29 5.77 22.55
C SER A 323 -5.85 6.23 22.80
N GLU A 324 -5.11 6.60 21.76
CA GLU A 324 -3.75 7.14 21.87
C GLU A 324 -3.82 8.65 22.13
N ALA A 325 -3.10 9.17 23.12
CA ALA A 325 -3.06 10.59 23.45
C ALA A 325 -4.41 11.18 23.95
N ASP A 326 -4.83 10.77 25.16
CA ASP A 326 -6.05 11.26 25.80
C ASP A 326 -6.06 12.77 26.06
N ARG A 327 -4.89 13.39 26.24
CA ARG A 327 -4.77 14.85 26.34
C ARG A 327 -5.31 15.57 25.10
N LEU A 328 -5.30 14.91 23.93
CA LEU A 328 -5.79 15.46 22.66
C LEU A 328 -7.18 14.93 22.29
N ARG A 329 -8.02 14.55 23.27
CA ARG A 329 -9.34 13.97 22.99
C ARG A 329 -10.26 14.89 22.19
N ASP A 330 -10.15 16.20 22.42
CA ASP A 330 -10.96 17.24 21.77
C ASP A 330 -10.27 17.85 20.54
N GLN A 331 -9.11 17.33 20.15
CA GLN A 331 -8.33 17.77 19.00
C GLN A 331 -8.32 16.72 17.88
N ASN A 332 -8.03 17.15 16.68
CA ASN A 332 -7.84 16.23 15.56
C ASN A 332 -6.62 15.32 15.80
N LYS A 333 -6.80 14.03 15.54
CA LYS A 333 -5.73 13.02 15.48
C LYS A 333 -5.46 12.67 14.03
N TYR A 334 -4.21 12.56 13.64
CA TYR A 334 -3.84 12.33 12.26
C TYR A 334 -3.43 10.87 12.05
N LEU A 335 -3.89 10.29 10.93
CA LEU A 335 -3.57 8.94 10.51
C LEU A 335 -2.97 8.96 9.11
N CYS A 336 -1.66 8.74 9.02
CA CYS A 336 -0.98 8.59 7.73
C CYS A 336 -1.13 7.16 7.20
N THR A 337 -1.57 7.03 5.94
CA THR A 337 -1.74 5.72 5.32
C THR A 337 -1.35 5.72 3.83
N LEU A 338 -0.93 4.56 3.35
CA LEU A 338 -0.69 4.29 1.92
C LEU A 338 -1.88 3.59 1.25
N GLN A 339 -2.97 3.35 1.98
CA GLN A 339 -4.18 2.75 1.43
C GLN A 339 -4.83 3.68 0.41
N GLN A 340 -5.32 3.11 -0.68
CA GLN A 340 -5.88 3.85 -1.81
C GLN A 340 -7.41 3.76 -1.80
N GLY A 341 -8.04 4.58 -0.96
CA GLY A 341 -9.49 4.69 -0.86
C GLY A 341 -10.07 3.99 0.37
N ILE A 342 -11.10 4.63 0.91
CA ILE A 342 -11.97 4.17 2.00
C ILE A 342 -13.38 4.63 1.66
N SER A 343 -14.42 3.94 2.13
CA SER A 343 -15.81 4.33 1.88
C SER A 343 -16.17 5.69 2.51
N SER A 344 -17.12 6.39 1.92
CA SER A 344 -17.65 7.65 2.49
C SER A 344 -18.14 7.44 3.91
N ALA A 345 -18.83 6.33 4.20
CA ALA A 345 -19.34 6.02 5.53
C ALA A 345 -18.21 5.93 6.57
N GLN A 346 -17.10 5.25 6.24
CA GLN A 346 -15.93 5.19 7.13
C GLN A 346 -15.26 6.55 7.30
N MET A 347 -15.20 7.37 6.25
CA MET A 347 -14.65 8.72 6.37
C MET A 347 -15.55 9.63 7.24
N ASP A 348 -16.87 9.45 7.18
CA ASP A 348 -17.82 10.16 8.07
C ASP A 348 -17.61 9.74 9.53
N GLU A 349 -17.43 8.44 9.79
CA GLU A 349 -17.12 7.95 11.14
C GLU A 349 -15.79 8.53 11.65
N MET A 350 -14.72 8.50 10.83
CA MET A 350 -13.42 9.10 11.20
C MET A 350 -13.55 10.60 11.49
N GLN A 351 -14.31 11.33 10.68
CA GLN A 351 -14.52 12.75 10.88
C GLN A 351 -15.31 13.03 12.17
N ALA A 352 -16.33 12.23 12.48
CA ALA A 352 -17.11 12.34 13.72
C ALA A 352 -16.24 12.12 14.97
N GLU A 353 -15.23 11.25 14.87
CA GLU A 353 -14.28 10.94 15.94
C GLU A 353 -13.02 11.83 15.91
N GLY A 354 -12.99 12.89 15.11
CA GLY A 354 -11.86 13.82 15.00
C GLY A 354 -10.61 13.20 14.36
N VAL A 355 -10.74 12.15 13.53
CA VAL A 355 -9.62 11.54 12.82
C VAL A 355 -9.48 12.14 11.44
N VAL A 356 -8.29 12.65 11.12
CA VAL A 356 -7.94 13.22 9.82
C VAL A 356 -7.00 12.27 9.10
N LEU A 357 -7.41 11.78 7.94
CA LEU A 357 -6.57 10.97 7.07
C LEU A 357 -5.52 11.81 6.35
N VAL A 358 -4.27 11.33 6.42
CA VAL A 358 -3.13 11.87 5.69
C VAL A 358 -2.71 10.84 4.65
N VAL A 359 -2.76 11.21 3.38
CA VAL A 359 -2.41 10.31 2.28
C VAL A 359 -1.49 11.02 1.30
N PRO A 360 -0.62 10.29 0.57
CA PRO A 360 0.14 10.91 -0.51
C PRO A 360 -0.78 11.62 -1.51
N GLU A 361 -0.41 12.80 -1.97
CA GLU A 361 -1.21 13.65 -2.86
C GLU A 361 -1.77 12.88 -4.07
N LYS A 362 -0.97 11.98 -4.63
CA LYS A 362 -1.37 11.10 -5.73
C LYS A 362 -2.62 10.27 -5.43
N TYR A 363 -2.89 9.97 -4.16
CA TYR A 363 -4.02 9.12 -3.75
C TYR A 363 -5.26 9.91 -3.37
N ILE A 364 -5.19 11.23 -3.21
CA ILE A 364 -6.35 12.06 -2.83
C ILE A 364 -7.54 11.84 -3.78
N SER A 365 -7.27 11.70 -5.08
CA SER A 365 -8.31 11.46 -6.09
C SER A 365 -9.02 10.11 -5.98
N THR A 366 -8.50 9.17 -5.21
CA THR A 366 -9.14 7.86 -4.97
C THR A 366 -10.14 7.90 -3.82
N TYR A 367 -10.16 9.00 -3.06
CA TYR A 367 -11.09 9.24 -1.96
C TYR A 367 -12.30 10.06 -2.42
N PRO A 368 -13.43 10.00 -1.71
CA PRO A 368 -14.60 10.83 -1.99
C PRO A 368 -14.26 12.34 -1.99
N LYS A 369 -14.73 13.10 -3.00
CA LYS A 369 -14.34 14.50 -3.25
C LYS A 369 -14.68 15.47 -2.12
N ASP A 370 -15.72 15.20 -1.40
CA ASP A 370 -16.30 16.03 -0.32
C ASP A 370 -15.78 15.65 1.08
N LYS A 371 -14.87 14.68 1.15
CA LYS A 371 -14.30 14.20 2.41
C LYS A 371 -12.84 14.63 2.55
N ARG A 372 -12.44 14.93 3.79
CA ARG A 372 -11.15 15.56 4.09
C ARG A 372 -10.02 14.54 4.26
N ALA A 373 -9.53 13.95 3.17
CA ALA A 373 -8.18 13.42 3.16
C ALA A 373 -7.21 14.56 2.81
N VAL A 374 -6.14 14.71 3.56
CA VAL A 374 -5.10 15.72 3.30
C VAL A 374 -3.81 15.05 2.87
N SER A 375 -2.97 15.75 2.10
CA SER A 375 -1.62 15.28 1.84
C SER A 375 -0.66 15.71 2.94
N TYR A 376 0.52 15.09 3.00
CA TYR A 376 1.58 15.52 3.90
C TYR A 376 1.95 17.00 3.69
N THR A 377 1.95 17.48 2.44
CA THR A 377 2.18 18.87 2.08
C THR A 377 1.19 19.82 2.76
N HIS A 378 -0.06 19.41 2.92
CA HIS A 378 -1.07 20.19 3.65
C HIS A 378 -0.81 20.22 5.16
N LEU A 379 -0.37 19.11 5.76
CA LEU A 379 0.02 19.07 7.19
C LEU A 379 1.14 20.06 7.49
N ARG A 380 2.18 20.07 6.66
CA ARG A 380 3.31 21.00 6.79
C ARG A 380 2.86 22.46 6.79
N ALA A 381 1.88 22.82 5.95
CA ALA A 381 1.36 24.18 5.89
C ALA A 381 0.63 24.61 7.19
N HIS A 382 0.03 23.64 7.90
CA HIS A 382 -0.59 23.90 9.21
C HIS A 382 0.44 24.06 10.32
N GLU A 383 1.50 23.24 10.36
CA GLU A 383 2.54 23.31 11.39
C GLU A 383 3.39 24.57 11.27
N THR A 384 3.71 25.01 10.05
CA THR A 384 4.43 26.29 9.85
C THR A 384 3.61 27.50 10.28
N ARG A 385 2.29 27.47 10.25
CA ARG A 385 1.41 28.51 10.79
C ARG A 385 1.31 28.49 12.32
N SER A 386 1.53 27.35 12.96
CA SER A 386 1.50 27.22 14.43
C SER A 386 2.83 27.57 15.08
N ASN A 387 3.92 27.66 14.29
CA ASN A 387 5.27 28.01 14.74
C ASN A 387 5.65 29.48 14.43
N LEU A 388 4.75 30.27 13.85
CA LEU A 388 4.82 31.73 13.72
C LEU A 388 3.88 32.40 14.74
#